data_c7d201ce807772f4441110c3f13e59e4
#
_entry.id   c7d201ce807772f4441110c3f13e59e4
#
_cell.length_a   1.000
_cell.length_b   1.000
_cell.length_c   1.000
_cell.angle_alpha   90.00
_cell.angle_beta   90.00
_cell.angle_gamma   90.00
#
_symmetry.space_group_name_H-M   'P 1'
#
loop_
_entity.id
_entity.type
_entity.pdbx_description
1 polymer ?
#
loop_
_entity_poly.entity_id
_entity_poly.type
_entity_poly.pdbx_seq_one_letter_code
_entity_poly.pdbx_strand_id
1 'polypeptide(L)'
;MDFVDYYKTLGVAKNASAEDIKKAYRKLARKLHPDVNPNDKEAHKKFQQINEAHEVLSDPEKRKKYDQYGENWKHADQYEQARQQQQQQGGGGFGGFGGGGFGPNFGGEEYTYSGGEEGAFSDFFESLFGGARGRRSQAKYRGQDYNAELQLSLSDAYTTHKQTLTINGKNVRITIPAGVENGQQIKLKGYGSPGANGGPNGDLFITFVIKNNTAFRREGNDLYKTEDIDLYTALLGGEKTIDTLSGKIKLKVNPETQNGTKIRLKGKGFPVYKKEGEFGDLFITFSVKVPTNLTEKQKELFKELAKTAT
;
A
#
# COMPACT_ATOMS: atom_id res chain seq x y z
N MET A 1 -23.06 24.04 -38.05
CA MET A 1 -21.85 23.25 -37.88
C MET A 1 -21.95 22.05 -38.77
N ASP A 2 -20.81 21.67 -39.36
CA ASP A 2 -20.80 20.66 -40.38
C ASP A 2 -20.63 19.26 -39.74
N PHE A 3 -21.17 18.23 -40.39
CA PHE A 3 -21.02 16.85 -40.03
C PHE A 3 -19.53 16.43 -40.01
N VAL A 4 -19.10 15.81 -38.90
CA VAL A 4 -17.73 15.34 -38.75
C VAL A 4 -17.66 13.87 -39.11
N ASP A 5 -17.00 13.54 -40.22
CA ASP A 5 -16.79 12.16 -40.63
C ASP A 5 -15.63 11.50 -39.83
N TYR A 6 -16.00 10.75 -38.77
CA TYR A 6 -15.02 10.12 -37.87
C TYR A 6 -14.15 9.07 -38.57
N TYR A 7 -14.66 8.40 -39.61
CA TYR A 7 -13.83 7.46 -40.39
C TYR A 7 -12.74 8.19 -41.17
N LYS A 8 -13.08 9.35 -41.78
CA LYS A 8 -12.08 10.20 -42.44
C LYS A 8 -11.11 10.84 -41.43
N THR A 9 -11.60 11.21 -40.26
CA THR A 9 -10.77 11.78 -39.19
C THR A 9 -9.69 10.80 -38.74
N LEU A 10 -10.01 9.52 -38.63
CA LEU A 10 -9.03 8.48 -38.30
C LEU A 10 -8.28 7.94 -39.54
N GLY A 11 -8.73 8.29 -40.75
CA GLY A 11 -8.14 7.76 -42.01
C GLY A 11 -8.39 6.28 -42.25
N VAL A 12 -9.57 5.78 -41.83
CA VAL A 12 -9.97 4.38 -41.99
C VAL A 12 -11.24 4.27 -42.84
N ALA A 13 -11.46 3.10 -43.42
CA ALA A 13 -12.67 2.82 -44.19
C ALA A 13 -13.89 2.58 -43.26
N LYS A 14 -15.15 2.86 -43.75
CA LYS A 14 -16.36 2.65 -42.97
C LYS A 14 -16.53 1.19 -42.45
N ASN A 15 -15.96 0.22 -43.15
CA ASN A 15 -15.97 -1.19 -42.76
C ASN A 15 -14.76 -1.64 -41.95
N ALA A 16 -13.94 -0.70 -41.45
CA ALA A 16 -12.74 -1.00 -40.67
C ALA A 16 -13.08 -1.80 -39.39
N SER A 17 -12.23 -2.74 -39.03
CA SER A 17 -12.34 -3.49 -37.80
C SER A 17 -12.05 -2.63 -36.57
N ALA A 18 -12.47 -3.06 -35.39
CA ALA A 18 -12.16 -2.37 -34.14
C ALA A 18 -10.62 -2.28 -33.90
N GLU A 19 -9.88 -3.30 -34.38
CA GLU A 19 -8.43 -3.31 -34.29
C GLU A 19 -7.78 -2.28 -35.22
N ASP A 20 -8.30 -2.11 -36.44
CA ASP A 20 -7.82 -1.11 -37.39
C ASP A 20 -8.07 0.31 -36.87
N ILE A 21 -9.26 0.55 -36.33
CA ILE A 21 -9.63 1.82 -35.68
C ILE A 21 -8.64 2.14 -34.56
N LYS A 22 -8.38 1.18 -33.67
CA LYS A 22 -7.45 1.35 -32.56
C LYS A 22 -6.01 1.59 -33.01
N LYS A 23 -5.57 0.91 -34.07
CA LYS A 23 -4.24 1.07 -34.66
C LYS A 23 -4.08 2.45 -35.31
N ALA A 24 -5.06 2.90 -36.07
CA ALA A 24 -5.09 4.22 -36.71
C ALA A 24 -5.06 5.33 -35.64
N TYR A 25 -5.91 5.24 -34.62
CA TYR A 25 -5.92 6.18 -33.51
C TYR A 25 -4.57 6.28 -32.82
N ARG A 26 -3.95 5.14 -32.42
CA ARG A 26 -2.62 5.14 -31.77
C ARG A 26 -1.54 5.83 -32.62
N LYS A 27 -1.56 5.61 -33.93
CA LYS A 27 -0.61 6.24 -34.85
C LYS A 27 -0.79 7.78 -34.88
N LEU A 28 -2.03 8.25 -34.98
CA LEU A 28 -2.35 9.67 -35.03
C LEU A 28 -2.14 10.35 -33.66
N ALA A 29 -2.51 9.70 -32.57
CA ALA A 29 -2.35 10.21 -31.21
C ALA A 29 -0.88 10.47 -30.86
N ARG A 30 0.02 9.58 -31.23
CA ARG A 30 1.48 9.79 -31.05
C ARG A 30 2.01 10.98 -31.87
N LYS A 31 1.48 11.17 -33.09
CA LYS A 31 1.93 12.25 -33.97
C LYS A 31 1.40 13.62 -33.53
N LEU A 32 0.18 13.67 -33.00
CA LEU A 32 -0.53 14.91 -32.65
C LEU A 32 -0.50 15.18 -31.14
N HIS A 33 0.27 14.41 -30.35
CA HIS A 33 0.31 14.54 -28.90
C HIS A 33 0.75 15.96 -28.50
N PRO A 34 0.10 16.57 -27.47
CA PRO A 34 0.47 17.90 -27.01
C PRO A 34 1.94 18.04 -26.62
N ASP A 35 2.55 17.00 -25.99
CA ASP A 35 3.96 17.03 -25.60
C ASP A 35 4.91 17.09 -26.81
N VAL A 36 4.48 16.55 -27.95
CA VAL A 36 5.27 16.58 -29.20
C VAL A 36 5.00 17.86 -29.98
N ASN A 37 3.82 18.50 -29.79
CA ASN A 37 3.37 19.69 -30.50
C ASN A 37 2.88 20.77 -29.51
N PRO A 38 3.71 21.27 -28.58
CA PRO A 38 3.25 22.07 -27.43
C PRO A 38 2.63 23.44 -27.80
N ASN A 39 2.93 23.98 -29.00
CA ASN A 39 2.46 25.29 -29.43
C ASN A 39 1.63 25.25 -30.71
N ASP A 40 1.25 24.07 -31.20
CA ASP A 40 0.49 23.91 -32.43
C ASP A 40 -1.02 23.77 -32.15
N LYS A 41 -1.76 24.86 -32.26
CA LYS A 41 -3.22 24.89 -32.08
C LYS A 41 -3.98 23.97 -33.04
N GLU A 42 -3.48 23.81 -34.27
CA GLU A 42 -4.07 22.90 -35.25
C GLU A 42 -3.85 21.44 -34.89
N ALA A 43 -2.67 21.09 -34.38
CA ALA A 43 -2.40 19.76 -33.86
C ALA A 43 -3.28 19.43 -32.67
N HIS A 44 -3.50 20.38 -31.73
CA HIS A 44 -4.40 20.22 -30.59
C HIS A 44 -5.83 19.98 -31.03
N LYS A 45 -6.35 20.79 -31.98
CA LYS A 45 -7.69 20.61 -32.50
C LYS A 45 -7.89 19.26 -33.20
N LYS A 46 -6.91 18.83 -34.00
CA LYS A 46 -6.90 17.50 -34.62
C LYS A 46 -6.80 16.39 -33.58
N PHE A 47 -6.05 16.59 -32.50
CA PHE A 47 -5.96 15.62 -31.40
C PHE A 47 -7.31 15.43 -30.70
N GLN A 48 -8.06 16.51 -30.45
CA GLN A 48 -9.41 16.43 -29.91
C GLN A 48 -10.35 15.67 -30.87
N GLN A 49 -10.29 15.96 -32.17
CA GLN A 49 -11.12 15.28 -33.18
C GLN A 49 -10.82 13.77 -33.27
N ILE A 50 -9.56 13.35 -33.21
CA ILE A 50 -9.22 11.91 -33.24
C ILE A 50 -9.63 11.19 -31.96
N ASN A 51 -9.59 11.87 -30.79
CA ASN A 51 -10.07 11.29 -29.53
C ASN A 51 -11.59 11.08 -29.59
N GLU A 52 -12.34 12.06 -30.06
CA GLU A 52 -13.77 11.98 -30.25
C GLU A 52 -14.15 10.87 -31.24
N ALA A 53 -13.46 10.82 -32.38
CA ALA A 53 -13.66 9.77 -33.38
C ALA A 53 -13.37 8.37 -32.82
N HIS A 54 -12.32 8.21 -32.03
CA HIS A 54 -11.98 6.95 -31.41
C HIS A 54 -13.03 6.53 -30.35
N GLU A 55 -13.49 7.47 -29.51
CA GLU A 55 -14.51 7.17 -28.50
C GLU A 55 -15.82 6.66 -29.12
N VAL A 56 -16.21 7.23 -30.23
CA VAL A 56 -17.44 6.82 -30.94
C VAL A 56 -17.27 5.51 -31.70
N LEU A 57 -16.17 5.35 -32.45
CA LEU A 57 -16.00 4.20 -33.34
C LEU A 57 -15.44 2.95 -32.64
N SER A 58 -14.85 3.07 -31.46
CA SER A 58 -14.36 1.93 -30.68
C SER A 58 -15.47 1.23 -29.88
N ASP A 59 -16.55 1.91 -29.57
CA ASP A 59 -17.71 1.37 -28.88
C ASP A 59 -18.76 0.87 -29.90
N PRO A 60 -19.15 -0.42 -29.92
CA PRO A 60 -20.08 -0.96 -30.90
C PRO A 60 -21.45 -0.28 -30.90
N GLU A 61 -21.98 0.12 -29.75
CA GLU A 61 -23.28 0.77 -29.63
C GLU A 61 -23.22 2.22 -30.14
N LYS A 62 -22.18 2.97 -29.77
CA LYS A 62 -21.94 4.34 -30.25
C LYS A 62 -21.68 4.33 -31.75
N ARG A 63 -20.88 3.40 -32.24
CA ARG A 63 -20.60 3.25 -33.68
C ARG A 63 -21.89 2.97 -34.47
N LYS A 64 -22.74 2.04 -34.00
CA LYS A 64 -24.01 1.74 -34.61
C LYS A 64 -24.92 2.98 -34.66
N LYS A 65 -24.99 3.75 -33.56
CA LYS A 65 -25.75 4.99 -33.49
C LYS A 65 -25.19 6.06 -34.44
N TYR A 66 -23.89 6.20 -34.51
CA TYR A 66 -23.20 7.08 -35.43
C TYR A 66 -23.44 6.69 -36.90
N ASP A 67 -23.35 5.40 -37.23
CA ASP A 67 -23.58 4.90 -38.59
C ASP A 67 -25.05 5.08 -39.02
N GLN A 68 -25.98 5.06 -38.07
CA GLN A 68 -27.41 5.19 -38.33
C GLN A 68 -27.83 6.65 -38.52
N TYR A 69 -27.30 7.58 -37.73
CA TYR A 69 -27.74 8.96 -37.69
C TYR A 69 -26.73 9.96 -38.27
N GLY A 70 -25.50 9.58 -38.58
CA GLY A 70 -24.36 10.41 -38.95
C GLY A 70 -24.65 11.71 -39.67
N GLU A 71 -25.12 11.67 -40.89
CA GLU A 71 -25.44 12.87 -41.66
C GLU A 71 -26.72 13.59 -41.19
N ASN A 72 -27.67 12.87 -40.58
CA ASN A 72 -28.97 13.36 -40.13
C ASN A 72 -29.03 13.61 -38.61
N TRP A 73 -27.87 13.75 -37.94
CA TRP A 73 -27.77 13.89 -36.51
C TRP A 73 -28.62 15.03 -35.92
N LYS A 74 -28.84 16.11 -36.64
CA LYS A 74 -29.69 17.25 -36.23
C LYS A 74 -31.15 16.84 -35.98
N HIS A 75 -31.58 15.73 -36.52
CA HIS A 75 -32.95 15.21 -36.39
C HIS A 75 -33.00 13.94 -35.56
N ALA A 76 -31.89 13.52 -34.93
CA ALA A 76 -31.80 12.26 -34.17
C ALA A 76 -32.88 12.19 -33.07
N ASP A 77 -33.10 13.28 -32.34
CA ASP A 77 -34.12 13.34 -31.29
C ASP A 77 -35.56 13.23 -31.82
N GLN A 78 -35.82 13.78 -33.00
CA GLN A 78 -37.14 13.61 -33.65
C GLN A 78 -37.37 12.17 -34.12
N TYR A 79 -36.33 11.51 -34.62
CA TYR A 79 -36.40 10.10 -35.02
C TYR A 79 -36.55 9.19 -33.83
N GLU A 80 -35.89 9.45 -32.71
CA GLU A 80 -36.06 8.63 -31.49
C GLU A 80 -37.46 8.84 -30.87
N GLN A 81 -38.00 10.04 -30.84
CA GLN A 81 -39.35 10.31 -30.36
C GLN A 81 -40.41 9.66 -31.25
N ALA A 82 -40.27 9.72 -32.57
CA ALA A 82 -41.15 9.05 -33.49
C ALA A 82 -41.13 7.50 -33.33
N ARG A 83 -39.95 6.94 -33.06
CA ARG A 83 -39.83 5.51 -32.86
C ARG A 83 -40.40 5.06 -31.50
N GLN A 84 -40.28 5.86 -30.42
CA GLN A 84 -40.94 5.60 -29.16
C GLN A 84 -42.47 5.65 -29.25
N GLN A 85 -43.02 6.58 -29.99
CA GLN A 85 -44.47 6.64 -30.26
C GLN A 85 -44.98 5.43 -31.06
N GLN A 86 -44.17 4.96 -32.00
CA GLN A 86 -44.54 3.79 -32.82
C GLN A 86 -44.49 2.48 -32.03
N GLN A 87 -43.60 2.37 -31.01
CA GLN A 87 -43.53 1.20 -30.10
C GLN A 87 -44.65 1.20 -29.06
N GLN A 88 -45.29 2.32 -28.74
CA GLN A 88 -46.44 2.39 -27.83
C GLN A 88 -47.76 2.01 -28.48
N GLN A 89 -47.85 2.00 -29.81
CA GLN A 89 -49.07 1.60 -30.56
C GLN A 89 -49.08 0.14 -31.03
N GLY A 90 -47.95 -0.61 -30.92
CA GLY A 90 -47.86 -2.02 -31.26
C GLY A 90 -47.72 -2.84 -30.00
N GLY A 91 -48.83 -3.33 -29.45
CA GLY A 91 -48.81 -4.15 -28.26
C GLY A 91 -48.14 -5.49 -28.49
N GLY A 92 -47.42 -5.97 -27.49
CA GLY A 92 -47.02 -7.39 -27.39
C GLY A 92 -45.55 -7.61 -27.01
N GLY A 93 -45.32 -7.71 -25.73
CA GLY A 93 -44.42 -8.57 -25.00
C GLY A 93 -43.06 -8.95 -25.61
N PHE A 94 -42.01 -8.39 -25.03
CA PHE A 94 -40.87 -9.23 -24.63
C PHE A 94 -40.11 -8.50 -23.51
N GLY A 95 -40.24 -9.07 -22.32
CA GLY A 95 -39.65 -8.57 -21.08
C GLY A 95 -38.15 -8.77 -21.01
N GLY A 96 -37.53 -7.87 -20.31
CA GLY A 96 -36.42 -8.16 -19.43
C GLY A 96 -35.10 -8.55 -20.08
N PHE A 97 -34.21 -7.57 -20.26
CA PHE A 97 -32.79 -7.84 -20.14
C PHE A 97 -32.19 -6.80 -19.21
N GLY A 98 -32.27 -7.15 -17.93
CA GLY A 98 -31.64 -6.41 -16.82
C GLY A 98 -30.13 -6.57 -16.85
N GLY A 99 -29.49 -5.48 -16.47
CA GLY A 99 -28.16 -5.29 -15.96
C GLY A 99 -27.18 -6.46 -15.99
N GLY A 100 -26.19 -6.37 -16.85
CA GLY A 100 -24.98 -7.12 -16.77
C GLY A 100 -23.82 -6.16 -17.00
N GLY A 101 -23.20 -5.73 -15.90
CA GLY A 101 -21.94 -4.98 -15.93
C GLY A 101 -20.87 -5.88 -16.51
N PHE A 102 -20.48 -5.63 -17.75
CA PHE A 102 -19.28 -6.18 -18.34
C PHE A 102 -18.27 -5.04 -18.47
N GLY A 103 -17.46 -4.87 -17.44
CA GLY A 103 -16.19 -4.16 -17.57
C GLY A 103 -15.20 -5.09 -18.24
N PRO A 104 -14.70 -4.81 -19.44
CA PRO A 104 -13.57 -5.55 -19.96
C PRO A 104 -12.33 -5.08 -19.21
N ASN A 105 -11.83 -5.98 -18.36
CA ASN A 105 -10.49 -5.92 -17.82
C ASN A 105 -9.51 -6.18 -18.97
N PHE A 106 -8.99 -5.12 -19.57
CA PHE A 106 -7.87 -5.20 -20.50
C PHE A 106 -6.70 -4.41 -19.92
N GLY A 107 -5.72 -5.14 -19.39
CA GLY A 107 -4.43 -4.58 -19.03
C GLY A 107 -3.77 -3.95 -20.27
N GLY A 108 -3.48 -2.67 -20.18
CA GLY A 108 -2.79 -1.86 -21.18
C GLY A 108 -3.03 -0.41 -20.83
N GLU A 109 -1.96 0.34 -20.63
CA GLU A 109 -1.92 1.75 -20.25
C GLU A 109 -3.04 2.56 -20.91
N GLU A 110 -4.09 2.80 -20.12
CA GLU A 110 -5.21 3.65 -20.47
C GLU A 110 -4.75 5.09 -20.26
N TYR A 111 -4.33 5.74 -21.35
CA TYR A 111 -4.16 7.20 -21.35
C TYR A 111 -5.54 7.85 -21.21
N THR A 112 -6.04 7.90 -19.99
CA THR A 112 -7.17 8.74 -19.62
C THR A 112 -6.64 10.17 -19.59
N TYR A 113 -6.85 10.91 -20.65
CA TYR A 113 -6.63 12.35 -20.64
C TYR A 113 -7.67 13.00 -19.71
N SER A 114 -7.31 13.13 -18.46
CA SER A 114 -7.95 14.01 -17.48
C SER A 114 -7.29 15.39 -17.59
N GLY A 115 -7.45 16.02 -18.75
CA GLY A 115 -7.08 17.41 -18.96
C GLY A 115 -8.15 18.30 -18.33
N GLY A 116 -7.77 18.99 -17.26
CA GLY A 116 -8.52 20.15 -16.78
C GLY A 116 -8.54 21.24 -17.85
N GLU A 117 -9.61 22.04 -17.82
CA GLU A 117 -9.95 23.21 -18.66
C GLU A 117 -10.37 22.89 -20.09
N GLU A 118 -11.69 23.02 -20.32
CA GLU A 118 -12.37 23.34 -21.58
C GLU A 118 -11.97 22.56 -22.84
N GLY A 119 -12.00 21.22 -22.77
CA GLY A 119 -12.07 20.38 -23.95
C GLY A 119 -13.52 20.03 -24.24
N ALA A 120 -14.33 20.98 -24.69
CA ALA A 120 -15.67 20.70 -25.14
C ALA A 120 -15.59 19.75 -26.34
N PHE A 121 -16.24 18.58 -26.23
CA PHE A 121 -16.54 17.74 -27.40
C PHE A 121 -17.30 18.56 -28.42
N SER A 122 -17.26 18.18 -29.71
CA SER A 122 -18.00 18.89 -30.72
C SER A 122 -19.50 18.90 -30.40
N ASP A 123 -20.23 19.98 -30.80
CA ASP A 123 -21.69 20.06 -30.65
C ASP A 123 -22.38 18.86 -31.33
N PHE A 124 -21.71 18.25 -32.29
CA PHE A 124 -22.17 17.03 -32.96
C PHE A 124 -22.14 15.82 -31.96
N PHE A 125 -21.05 15.67 -31.23
CA PHE A 125 -20.92 14.61 -30.21
C PHE A 125 -21.92 14.79 -29.07
N GLU A 126 -22.04 16.04 -28.56
CA GLU A 126 -22.96 16.37 -27.46
C GLU A 126 -24.43 16.14 -27.88
N SER A 127 -24.81 16.49 -29.09
CA SER A 127 -26.16 16.29 -29.60
C SER A 127 -26.50 14.82 -29.80
N LEU A 128 -25.54 13.99 -30.26
CA LEU A 128 -25.79 12.60 -30.57
C LEU A 128 -25.65 11.69 -29.34
N PHE A 129 -24.77 12.07 -28.40
CA PHE A 129 -24.40 11.22 -27.24
C PHE A 129 -24.58 11.95 -25.90
N GLY A 130 -24.84 13.28 -25.88
CA GLY A 130 -24.98 14.08 -24.66
C GLY A 130 -26.27 13.84 -23.89
N GLY A 131 -27.35 13.41 -24.54
CA GLY A 131 -28.64 13.10 -23.90
C GLY A 131 -28.58 11.92 -22.88
N ALA A 132 -27.53 11.12 -22.90
CA ALA A 132 -27.31 10.04 -21.91
C ALA A 132 -26.62 10.51 -20.61
N ARG A 133 -26.20 11.78 -20.52
CA ARG A 133 -25.56 12.39 -19.33
C ARG A 133 -26.54 12.85 -18.24
N GLY A 134 -27.84 12.60 -18.37
CA GLY A 134 -28.88 13.00 -17.41
C GLY A 134 -28.86 12.30 -16.05
N ARG A 135 -28.02 11.29 -15.82
CA ARG A 135 -27.65 10.83 -14.49
C ARG A 135 -26.24 11.31 -14.20
N ARG A 136 -26.13 12.43 -13.50
CA ARG A 136 -24.89 12.83 -12.81
C ARG A 136 -24.42 11.60 -12.05
N SER A 137 -23.49 10.84 -12.62
CA SER A 137 -22.70 9.87 -11.88
C SER A 137 -22.01 10.69 -10.80
N GLN A 138 -22.50 10.60 -9.57
CA GLN A 138 -21.84 11.25 -8.44
C GLN A 138 -20.42 10.72 -8.43
N ALA A 139 -19.45 11.60 -8.65
CA ALA A 139 -18.05 11.22 -8.66
C ALA A 139 -17.75 10.43 -7.38
N LYS A 140 -17.17 9.24 -7.57
CA LYS A 140 -16.78 8.39 -6.45
C LYS A 140 -15.52 8.95 -5.84
N TYR A 141 -15.59 9.36 -4.59
CA TYR A 141 -14.43 9.87 -3.85
C TYR A 141 -13.91 8.80 -2.91
N ARG A 142 -12.60 8.62 -2.91
CA ARG A 142 -11.92 7.73 -1.96
C ARG A 142 -12.01 8.33 -0.55
N GLY A 143 -12.25 7.48 0.45
CA GLY A 143 -12.23 7.86 1.86
C GLY A 143 -10.85 8.31 2.32
N GLN A 144 -10.81 9.08 3.40
CA GLN A 144 -9.55 9.54 4.01
C GLN A 144 -8.81 8.37 4.68
N ASP A 145 -7.48 8.45 4.65
CA ASP A 145 -6.63 7.50 5.35
C ASP A 145 -6.60 7.84 6.85
N TYR A 146 -6.48 6.82 7.70
CA TYR A 146 -6.30 6.97 9.13
C TYR A 146 -4.86 6.68 9.53
N ASN A 147 -4.39 7.39 10.56
CA ASN A 147 -3.13 7.13 11.21
C ASN A 147 -3.39 6.75 12.67
N ALA A 148 -2.75 5.69 13.13
CA ALA A 148 -2.83 5.22 14.50
C ALA A 148 -1.43 4.82 15.00
N GLU A 149 -1.23 4.90 16.32
CA GLU A 149 -0.05 4.39 16.98
C GLU A 149 -0.40 3.13 17.77
N LEU A 150 0.43 2.12 17.66
CA LEU A 150 0.33 0.90 18.43
C LEU A 150 1.55 0.77 19.34
N GLN A 151 1.32 0.86 20.64
CA GLN A 151 2.36 0.65 21.64
C GLN A 151 2.61 -0.85 21.84
N LEU A 152 3.85 -1.24 21.76
CA LEU A 152 4.34 -2.61 21.97
C LEU A 152 5.43 -2.57 23.04
N SER A 153 5.52 -3.62 23.86
CA SER A 153 6.72 -3.86 24.66
C SER A 153 7.84 -4.44 23.80
N LEU A 154 9.08 -4.33 24.25
CA LEU A 154 10.21 -4.98 23.58
C LEU A 154 10.03 -6.51 23.52
N SER A 155 9.45 -7.10 24.56
CA SER A 155 9.13 -8.53 24.60
C SER A 155 8.05 -8.92 23.59
N ASP A 156 7.04 -8.08 23.35
CA ASP A 156 6.01 -8.35 22.33
C ASP A 156 6.61 -8.30 20.93
N ALA A 157 7.48 -7.32 20.67
CA ALA A 157 8.18 -7.20 19.39
C ALA A 157 9.20 -8.32 19.12
N TYR A 158 9.56 -9.12 20.15
CA TYR A 158 10.47 -10.27 20.01
C TYR A 158 9.81 -11.48 19.34
N THR A 159 8.51 -11.64 19.45
CA THR A 159 7.78 -12.81 18.93
C THR A 159 6.70 -12.39 17.94
N THR A 160 6.51 -13.22 16.90
CA THR A 160 5.36 -13.02 16.00
C THR A 160 4.07 -13.40 16.74
N HIS A 161 3.14 -12.47 16.84
CA HIS A 161 1.86 -12.70 17.51
C HIS A 161 0.70 -12.00 16.79
N LYS A 162 -0.51 -12.38 17.14
CA LYS A 162 -1.74 -11.78 16.62
C LYS A 162 -2.32 -10.86 17.67
N GLN A 163 -2.63 -9.63 17.27
CA GLN A 163 -3.30 -8.65 18.11
C GLN A 163 -4.62 -8.21 17.48
N THR A 164 -5.65 -8.06 18.29
CA THR A 164 -6.94 -7.54 17.84
C THR A 164 -7.02 -6.05 18.19
N LEU A 165 -7.29 -5.24 17.17
CA LEU A 165 -7.48 -3.80 17.30
C LEU A 165 -8.94 -3.47 17.03
N THR A 166 -9.54 -2.57 17.81
CA THR A 166 -10.87 -2.06 17.53
C THR A 166 -10.74 -0.76 16.74
N ILE A 167 -11.18 -0.79 15.49
CA ILE A 167 -11.12 0.32 14.54
C ILE A 167 -12.55 0.66 14.14
N ASN A 168 -13.04 1.86 14.47
CA ASN A 168 -14.42 2.29 14.16
C ASN A 168 -15.48 1.27 14.61
N GLY A 169 -15.32 0.70 15.80
CA GLY A 169 -16.25 -0.30 16.35
C GLY A 169 -16.13 -1.71 15.73
N LYS A 170 -15.20 -1.93 14.81
CA LYS A 170 -14.92 -3.25 14.21
C LYS A 170 -13.63 -3.83 14.77
N ASN A 171 -13.66 -5.10 15.15
CA ASN A 171 -12.47 -5.81 15.60
C ASN A 171 -11.68 -6.32 14.39
N VAL A 172 -10.46 -5.84 14.26
CA VAL A 172 -9.53 -6.22 13.19
C VAL A 172 -8.37 -6.97 13.81
N ARG A 173 -8.15 -8.21 13.38
CA ARG A 173 -7.02 -9.02 13.82
C ARG A 173 -5.84 -8.80 12.88
N ILE A 174 -4.75 -8.27 13.41
CA ILE A 174 -3.49 -8.07 12.69
C ILE A 174 -2.44 -9.05 13.19
N THR A 175 -1.51 -9.44 12.31
CA THR A 175 -0.31 -10.18 12.69
C THR A 175 0.84 -9.20 12.80
N ILE A 176 1.47 -9.14 13.96
CA ILE A 176 2.67 -8.35 14.21
C ILE A 176 3.85 -9.29 14.06
N PRO A 177 4.71 -9.13 13.04
CA PRO A 177 5.87 -9.98 12.86
C PRO A 177 6.94 -9.68 13.91
N ALA A 178 7.71 -10.70 14.29
CA ALA A 178 8.89 -10.51 15.12
C ALA A 178 9.90 -9.58 14.44
N GLY A 179 10.67 -8.87 15.23
CA GLY A 179 11.72 -7.99 14.73
C GLY A 179 11.29 -6.59 14.30
N VAL A 180 10.02 -6.22 14.45
CA VAL A 180 9.55 -4.86 14.12
C VAL A 180 10.38 -3.80 14.84
N GLU A 181 10.56 -2.63 14.19
CA GLU A 181 11.34 -1.53 14.70
C GLU A 181 10.45 -0.41 15.25
N ASN A 182 11.03 0.41 16.14
CA ASN A 182 10.35 1.60 16.64
C ASN A 182 10.15 2.60 15.49
N GLY A 183 8.93 3.14 15.36
CA GLY A 183 8.56 4.04 14.26
C GLY A 183 8.22 3.31 12.94
N GLN A 184 8.37 2.00 12.88
CA GLN A 184 7.98 1.25 11.69
C GLN A 184 6.48 1.30 11.47
N GLN A 185 6.06 1.51 10.20
CA GLN A 185 4.67 1.65 9.83
C GLN A 185 4.20 0.44 9.01
N ILE A 186 2.98 -0.02 9.29
CA ILE A 186 2.26 -1.00 8.47
C ILE A 186 0.99 -0.36 7.91
N LYS A 187 0.58 -0.82 6.72
CA LYS A 187 -0.61 -0.35 6.02
C LYS A 187 -1.67 -1.43 5.98
N LEU A 188 -2.86 -1.11 6.46
CA LEU A 188 -4.06 -1.95 6.34
C LEU A 188 -4.99 -1.35 5.29
N LYS A 189 -5.08 -2.01 4.14
CA LYS A 189 -5.81 -1.52 2.97
C LYS A 189 -7.32 -1.54 3.22
N GLY A 190 -8.00 -0.40 2.97
CA GLY A 190 -9.46 -0.30 3.09
C GLY A 190 -10.00 -0.13 4.51
N TYR A 191 -9.14 0.12 5.51
CA TYR A 191 -9.52 0.35 6.92
C TYR A 191 -9.54 1.82 7.33
N GLY A 192 -9.45 2.75 6.38
CA GLY A 192 -9.68 4.18 6.58
C GLY A 192 -11.16 4.54 6.59
N SER A 193 -11.49 5.83 6.36
CA SER A 193 -12.89 6.28 6.30
C SER A 193 -13.61 5.72 5.08
N PRO A 194 -14.94 5.58 5.13
CA PRO A 194 -15.73 5.21 3.95
C PRO A 194 -15.55 6.23 2.83
N GLY A 195 -15.49 5.75 1.60
CA GLY A 195 -15.54 6.60 0.42
C GLY A 195 -16.94 7.19 0.21
N ALA A 196 -17.00 8.37 -0.40
CA ALA A 196 -18.26 9.00 -0.76
C ALA A 196 -18.77 8.45 -2.11
N ASN A 197 -20.11 8.41 -2.28
CA ASN A 197 -20.79 7.99 -3.49
C ASN A 197 -20.41 6.58 -3.99
N GLY A 198 -20.15 5.63 -3.04
CA GLY A 198 -19.70 4.29 -3.38
C GLY A 198 -18.24 4.22 -3.84
N GLY A 199 -17.43 5.21 -3.47
CA GLY A 199 -15.97 5.20 -3.63
C GLY A 199 -15.31 4.20 -2.67
N PRO A 200 -14.05 3.81 -2.94
CA PRO A 200 -13.31 2.91 -2.06
C PRO A 200 -12.99 3.58 -0.72
N ASN A 201 -12.90 2.78 0.33
CA ASN A 201 -12.43 3.26 1.63
C ASN A 201 -10.99 3.74 1.55
N GLY A 202 -10.60 4.64 2.45
CA GLY A 202 -9.20 4.97 2.73
C GLY A 202 -8.46 3.79 3.36
N ASP A 203 -7.19 3.96 3.66
CA ASP A 203 -6.34 2.98 4.31
C ASP A 203 -6.06 3.37 5.77
N LEU A 204 -5.64 2.42 6.59
CA LEU A 204 -5.17 2.68 7.94
C LEU A 204 -3.66 2.43 7.99
N PHE A 205 -2.91 3.40 8.46
CA PHE A 205 -1.49 3.33 8.73
C PHE A 205 -1.28 3.20 10.24
N ILE A 206 -0.59 2.15 10.66
CA ILE A 206 -0.28 1.89 12.06
C ILE A 206 1.22 2.03 12.26
N THR A 207 1.64 2.97 13.11
CA THR A 207 3.02 3.17 13.50
C THR A 207 3.29 2.45 14.82
N PHE A 208 4.31 1.58 14.86
CA PHE A 208 4.70 0.89 16.09
C PHE A 208 5.54 1.79 16.99
N VAL A 209 5.14 1.90 18.25
CA VAL A 209 5.91 2.59 19.31
C VAL A 209 6.38 1.55 20.29
N ILE A 210 7.69 1.20 20.26
CA ILE A 210 8.25 0.15 21.11
C ILE A 210 8.74 0.75 22.41
N LYS A 211 8.14 0.34 23.53
CA LYS A 211 8.60 0.67 24.89
C LYS A 211 9.46 -0.46 25.43
N ASN A 212 10.64 -0.10 25.89
CA ASN A 212 11.51 -1.06 26.54
C ASN A 212 11.06 -1.29 28.00
N ASN A 213 10.54 -2.47 28.27
CA ASN A 213 10.13 -2.94 29.60
C ASN A 213 11.08 -4.02 30.15
N THR A 214 12.29 -4.13 29.59
CA THR A 214 13.25 -5.19 29.90
C THR A 214 14.59 -4.62 30.33
N ALA A 215 15.45 -5.47 30.85
CA ALA A 215 16.85 -5.11 31.18
C ALA A 215 17.79 -5.07 29.93
N PHE A 216 17.24 -5.32 28.75
CA PHE A 216 18.02 -5.34 27.51
C PHE A 216 17.97 -3.98 26.81
N ARG A 217 19.12 -3.52 26.30
CA ARG A 217 19.19 -2.41 25.37
C ARG A 217 19.29 -2.98 23.95
N ARG A 218 18.36 -2.63 23.08
CA ARG A 218 18.35 -3.05 21.69
C ARG A 218 19.06 -2.00 20.81
N GLU A 219 19.98 -2.48 19.97
CA GLU A 219 20.62 -1.70 18.91
C GLU A 219 20.52 -2.50 17.60
N GLY A 220 19.62 -2.10 16.68
CA GLY A 220 19.29 -2.90 15.50
C GLY A 220 18.73 -4.27 15.87
N ASN A 221 19.46 -5.34 15.53
CA ASN A 221 19.11 -6.71 15.90
C ASN A 221 19.94 -7.24 17.07
N ASP A 222 20.90 -6.45 17.59
CA ASP A 222 21.70 -6.86 18.71
C ASP A 222 21.09 -6.41 20.04
N LEU A 223 21.32 -7.21 21.07
CA LEU A 223 20.89 -6.95 22.43
C LEU A 223 22.11 -6.78 23.33
N TYR A 224 22.02 -5.87 24.27
CA TYR A 224 23.03 -5.57 25.26
C TYR A 224 22.42 -5.68 26.65
N LYS A 225 23.12 -6.36 27.55
CA LYS A 225 22.71 -6.51 28.96
C LYS A 225 23.94 -6.47 29.85
N THR A 226 23.84 -5.76 30.96
CA THR A 226 24.80 -5.91 32.05
C THR A 226 24.30 -6.95 33.02
N GLU A 227 25.16 -7.88 33.39
CA GLU A 227 24.84 -8.97 34.30
C GLU A 227 25.80 -8.97 35.49
N ASP A 228 25.24 -8.97 36.70
CA ASP A 228 26.04 -8.95 37.92
C ASP A 228 26.56 -10.34 38.24
N ILE A 229 27.84 -10.45 38.50
CA ILE A 229 28.50 -11.66 39.03
C ILE A 229 29.15 -11.32 40.37
N ASP A 230 29.18 -12.31 41.28
CA ASP A 230 29.86 -12.12 42.52
C ASP A 230 31.39 -12.22 42.37
N LEU A 231 32.12 -11.64 43.32
CA LEU A 231 33.57 -11.61 43.29
C LEU A 231 34.21 -12.99 43.23
N TYR A 232 33.61 -13.98 43.92
CA TYR A 232 34.19 -15.34 43.99
C TYR A 232 34.07 -16.04 42.64
N THR A 233 32.90 -15.93 42.00
CA THR A 233 32.69 -16.42 40.63
C THR A 233 33.61 -15.72 39.62
N ALA A 234 33.87 -14.43 39.79
CA ALA A 234 34.81 -13.70 38.91
C ALA A 234 36.24 -14.21 39.06
N LEU A 235 36.69 -14.44 40.29
CA LEU A 235 38.07 -14.85 40.57
C LEU A 235 38.32 -16.33 40.30
N LEU A 236 37.42 -17.22 40.74
CA LEU A 236 37.63 -18.67 40.74
C LEU A 236 37.00 -19.36 39.52
N GLY A 237 36.22 -18.62 38.76
CA GLY A 237 35.39 -19.18 37.72
C GLY A 237 34.11 -19.82 38.24
N GLY A 238 33.27 -20.26 37.35
CA GLY A 238 32.02 -20.90 37.69
C GLY A 238 30.99 -20.88 36.55
N GLU A 239 29.74 -21.07 36.91
CA GLU A 239 28.60 -20.97 35.98
C GLU A 239 27.64 -19.87 36.45
N LYS A 240 27.20 -19.07 35.51
CA LYS A 240 26.14 -18.07 35.74
C LYS A 240 24.96 -18.37 34.84
N THR A 241 23.77 -18.49 35.42
CA THR A 241 22.52 -18.57 34.65
C THR A 241 22.04 -17.15 34.35
N ILE A 242 21.78 -16.88 33.07
CA ILE A 242 21.35 -15.57 32.56
C ILE A 242 19.98 -15.70 31.92
N ASP A 243 19.09 -14.79 32.27
CA ASP A 243 17.78 -14.65 31.60
C ASP A 243 17.98 -13.91 30.27
N THR A 244 17.47 -14.53 29.20
CA THR A 244 17.42 -13.96 27.86
C THR A 244 15.99 -13.86 27.38
N LEU A 245 15.71 -13.15 26.28
CA LEU A 245 14.36 -13.09 25.71
C LEU A 245 13.88 -14.46 25.18
N SER A 246 14.80 -15.38 24.88
CA SER A 246 14.49 -16.73 24.42
C SER A 246 14.47 -17.80 25.54
N GLY A 247 14.68 -17.40 26.79
CA GLY A 247 14.74 -18.29 27.94
C GLY A 247 16.06 -18.19 28.71
N LYS A 248 16.31 -19.13 29.58
CA LYS A 248 17.52 -19.14 30.46
C LYS A 248 18.67 -19.83 29.79
N ILE A 249 19.87 -19.27 29.91
CA ILE A 249 21.11 -19.84 29.38
C ILE A 249 22.14 -19.90 30.52
N LYS A 250 22.87 -21.00 30.62
CA LYS A 250 24.03 -21.12 31.48
C LYS A 250 25.28 -20.66 30.74
N LEU A 251 26.01 -19.74 31.34
CA LEU A 251 27.29 -19.25 30.84
C LEU A 251 28.40 -19.72 31.77
N LYS A 252 29.47 -20.18 31.17
CA LYS A 252 30.73 -20.44 31.90
C LYS A 252 31.45 -19.13 32.10
N VAL A 253 31.80 -18.80 33.32
CA VAL A 253 32.65 -17.68 33.71
C VAL A 253 34.07 -18.25 33.93
N ASN A 254 35.02 -17.73 33.16
CA ASN A 254 36.41 -18.18 33.33
C ASN A 254 36.99 -17.59 34.62
N PRO A 255 37.95 -18.29 35.27
CA PRO A 255 38.73 -17.70 36.37
C PRO A 255 39.36 -16.35 35.96
N GLU A 256 39.54 -15.46 36.92
CA GLU A 256 40.16 -14.14 36.74
C GLU A 256 39.40 -13.22 35.76
N THR A 257 38.08 -13.43 35.59
CA THR A 257 37.23 -12.60 34.77
C THR A 257 37.16 -11.18 35.33
N GLN A 258 37.62 -10.22 34.53
CA GLN A 258 37.68 -8.81 34.92
C GLN A 258 36.29 -8.12 34.82
N ASN A 259 36.13 -7.09 35.67
CA ASN A 259 34.94 -6.21 35.58
C ASN A 259 34.86 -5.56 34.20
N GLY A 260 33.66 -5.53 33.60
CA GLY A 260 33.45 -5.01 32.27
C GLY A 260 33.76 -6.00 31.13
N THR A 261 34.16 -7.22 31.44
CA THR A 261 34.35 -8.28 30.43
C THR A 261 33.09 -8.50 29.63
N LYS A 262 33.20 -8.47 28.29
CA LYS A 262 32.09 -8.67 27.36
C LYS A 262 32.12 -10.06 26.76
N ILE A 263 30.97 -10.71 26.77
CA ILE A 263 30.74 -12.00 26.12
C ILE A 263 29.67 -11.84 25.04
N ARG A 264 29.98 -12.37 23.87
CA ARG A 264 29.03 -12.41 22.73
C ARG A 264 28.37 -13.78 22.65
N LEU A 265 27.06 -13.79 22.67
CA LEU A 265 26.23 -14.99 22.47
C LEU A 265 25.61 -14.89 21.08
N LYS A 266 26.19 -15.62 20.13
CA LYS A 266 25.79 -15.61 18.73
C LYS A 266 24.36 -16.11 18.56
N GLY A 267 23.55 -15.36 17.80
CA GLY A 267 22.17 -15.74 17.49
C GLY A 267 21.21 -15.70 18.69
N LYS A 268 21.57 -14.97 19.77
CA LYS A 268 20.74 -14.77 20.97
C LYS A 268 20.25 -13.34 21.12
N GLY A 269 20.41 -12.52 20.08
CA GLY A 269 19.91 -11.17 19.98
C GLY A 269 18.44 -11.10 19.59
N PHE A 270 18.05 -10.00 18.96
CA PHE A 270 16.69 -9.75 18.51
C PHE A 270 16.44 -10.38 17.14
N PRO A 271 15.23 -10.85 16.83
CA PRO A 271 14.92 -11.44 15.53
C PRO A 271 15.04 -10.38 14.42
N VAL A 272 15.49 -10.84 13.26
CA VAL A 272 15.58 -9.99 12.05
C VAL A 272 14.19 -9.93 11.42
N TYR A 273 13.70 -8.71 11.19
CA TYR A 273 12.37 -8.48 10.62
C TYR A 273 12.17 -9.22 9.28
N LYS A 274 11.07 -9.98 9.18
CA LYS A 274 10.72 -10.82 8.01
C LYS A 274 11.73 -11.88 7.60
N LYS A 275 12.68 -12.22 8.47
CA LYS A 275 13.61 -13.31 8.24
C LYS A 275 13.47 -14.34 9.36
N GLU A 276 12.75 -15.40 9.09
CA GLU A 276 12.50 -16.46 10.07
C GLU A 276 13.79 -17.21 10.42
N GLY A 277 14.04 -17.40 11.71
CA GLY A 277 15.23 -18.09 12.18
C GLY A 277 16.52 -17.27 12.22
N GLU A 278 16.53 -16.05 11.67
CA GLU A 278 17.68 -15.16 11.78
C GLU A 278 17.55 -14.23 12.99
N PHE A 279 18.61 -14.17 13.78
CA PHE A 279 18.72 -13.36 14.99
C PHE A 279 20.04 -12.61 14.99
N GLY A 280 20.06 -11.42 15.59
CA GLY A 280 21.30 -10.75 15.97
C GLY A 280 21.97 -11.45 17.16
N ASP A 281 22.92 -10.77 17.79
CA ASP A 281 23.70 -11.32 18.88
C ASP A 281 23.31 -10.66 20.22
N LEU A 282 23.56 -11.39 21.30
CA LEU A 282 23.42 -10.85 22.66
C LEU A 282 24.81 -10.61 23.25
N PHE A 283 25.06 -9.36 23.64
CA PHE A 283 26.29 -8.94 24.33
C PHE A 283 26.01 -8.80 25.81
N ILE A 284 26.69 -9.62 26.61
CA ILE A 284 26.65 -9.57 28.07
C ILE A 284 27.91 -8.88 28.55
N THR A 285 27.75 -7.85 29.37
CA THR A 285 28.87 -7.20 30.08
C THR A 285 28.80 -7.60 31.54
N PHE A 286 29.82 -8.24 32.05
CA PHE A 286 29.88 -8.60 33.48
C PHE A 286 30.18 -7.40 34.35
N SER A 287 29.38 -7.26 35.41
CA SER A 287 29.59 -6.29 36.49
C SER A 287 29.94 -7.06 37.76
N VAL A 288 31.19 -7.00 38.19
CA VAL A 288 31.63 -7.71 39.40
C VAL A 288 31.15 -6.94 40.64
N LYS A 289 30.35 -7.62 41.46
CA LYS A 289 29.88 -7.10 42.75
C LYS A 289 30.75 -7.52 43.87
N VAL A 290 31.33 -6.55 44.55
CA VAL A 290 32.07 -6.77 45.77
C VAL A 290 31.10 -7.06 46.91
N PRO A 291 31.35 -8.12 47.69
CA PRO A 291 30.49 -8.49 48.80
C PRO A 291 30.47 -7.38 49.86
N THR A 292 29.25 -7.12 50.38
CA THR A 292 29.02 -6.21 51.52
C THR A 292 28.70 -6.99 52.77
N ASN A 293 28.79 -6.35 53.95
CA ASN A 293 28.48 -6.99 55.25
C ASN A 293 29.34 -8.23 55.55
N LEU A 294 30.64 -8.10 55.33
CA LEU A 294 31.59 -9.19 55.59
C LEU A 294 31.62 -9.57 57.09
N THR A 295 31.63 -10.86 57.39
CA THR A 295 31.89 -11.38 58.72
C THR A 295 33.34 -11.12 59.16
N GLU A 296 33.64 -11.14 60.45
CA GLU A 296 35.00 -10.93 60.93
C GLU A 296 35.98 -11.96 60.33
N LYS A 297 35.58 -13.17 60.24
CA LYS A 297 36.39 -14.25 59.59
C LYS A 297 36.67 -13.96 58.11
N GLN A 298 35.72 -13.46 57.39
CA GLN A 298 35.91 -13.08 55.96
C GLN A 298 36.87 -11.86 55.85
N LYS A 299 36.74 -10.88 56.72
CA LYS A 299 37.67 -9.73 56.78
C LYS A 299 39.10 -10.18 57.06
N GLU A 300 39.30 -11.14 57.97
CA GLU A 300 40.63 -11.72 58.28
C GLU A 300 41.22 -12.39 57.03
N LEU A 301 40.43 -13.29 56.35
CA LEU A 301 40.87 -13.95 55.15
C LEU A 301 41.23 -12.98 54.00
N PHE A 302 40.44 -11.92 53.82
CA PHE A 302 40.77 -10.88 52.85
C PHE A 302 42.02 -10.12 53.23
N LYS A 303 42.28 -9.84 54.52
CA LYS A 303 43.51 -9.22 54.99
C LYS A 303 44.74 -10.13 54.74
N GLU A 304 44.59 -11.42 54.94
CA GLU A 304 45.67 -12.39 54.64
C GLU A 304 45.94 -12.43 53.14
N LEU A 305 44.89 -12.54 52.32
CA LEU A 305 45.02 -12.52 50.86
C LEU A 305 45.71 -11.23 50.38
N ALA A 306 45.35 -10.06 50.92
CA ALA A 306 45.94 -8.81 50.55
C ALA A 306 47.45 -8.74 50.82
N LYS A 307 47.97 -9.46 51.87
CA LYS A 307 49.40 -9.55 52.15
C LYS A 307 50.17 -10.40 51.14
N THR A 308 49.49 -11.27 50.41
CA THR A 308 50.09 -12.14 49.38
C THR A 308 50.10 -11.49 48.01
N ALA A 309 49.38 -10.39 47.82
CA ALA A 309 49.22 -9.65 46.55
C ALA A 309 50.36 -8.61 46.31
N THR A 310 51.27 -8.47 47.25
CA THR A 310 52.47 -7.63 47.17
C THR A 310 53.65 -8.55 46.95
#